data_da937ee003f6a02ea4d13996163d684f
#
_entry.id   da937ee003f6a02ea4d13996163d684f
#
_cell.length_a   1.000
_cell.length_b   1.000
_cell.length_c   1.000
_cell.angle_alpha   90.00
_cell.angle_beta   90.00
_cell.angle_gamma   90.00
#
_symmetry.space_group_name_H-M   'P 1'
#
loop_
_entity.id
_entity.type
_entity.pdbx_description
1 polymer ?
#
loop_
_entity_poly.entity_id
_entity_poly.type
_entity_poly.pdbx_seq_one_letter_code
_entity_poly.pdbx_strand_id
1 'polypeptide(L)'
;LIFGRAGLGVVSLGFGGPLGPEAPLIALVAQLSSRLSHILRVTQARVVELSVAGSLGVLFGVPLVLAGIESEEKSKNRNIGQRIVARGPEILAAISSLFVITKLLPEIGIHQFTSVNSAEVGFGIDLIWVALIALLAASLGLAIVRATPKARELVVSKIPGGAIPAGLLSGLILGASAVVTPLVLFSGHHEIQEILDSTIGIGNLLVVVALKTLVLIACLAGGWYGGQIFPLAFIGAGTALVVAELVNSSATLGLVAAGFVAASAVGIRRPALALLLGFVLFPATTWIPMLFATVIAVAVIGKRSAELPSH
;
A
#
# COMPACT_ATOMS: atom_id res chain seq x y z
N LEU A 1 14.88 23.52 -4.44
CA LEU A 1 14.37 22.45 -3.55
C LEU A 1 13.76 21.24 -4.31
N ILE A 2 14.19 21.04 -5.56
CA ILE A 2 13.60 20.06 -6.48
C ILE A 2 13.92 18.60 -6.08
N PHE A 3 15.05 18.36 -5.41
CA PHE A 3 15.46 17.02 -4.96
C PHE A 3 15.05 16.68 -3.51
N GLY A 4 14.40 17.61 -2.79
CA GLY A 4 14.18 17.44 -1.36
C GLY A 4 13.30 16.23 -0.98
N ARG A 5 12.10 16.11 -1.55
CA ARG A 5 11.16 15.03 -1.17
C ARG A 5 11.55 13.69 -1.74
N ALA A 6 11.96 13.64 -3.01
CA ALA A 6 12.42 12.40 -3.63
C ALA A 6 13.70 11.90 -2.96
N GLY A 7 14.67 12.79 -2.72
CA GLY A 7 15.90 12.46 -2.00
C GLY A 7 15.63 11.98 -0.57
N LEU A 8 14.74 12.66 0.16
CA LEU A 8 14.34 12.21 1.50
C LEU A 8 13.71 10.83 1.47
N GLY A 9 12.88 10.54 0.45
CA GLY A 9 12.29 9.22 0.28
C GLY A 9 13.32 8.14 0.01
N VAL A 10 14.28 8.40 -0.88
CA VAL A 10 15.38 7.46 -1.15
C VAL A 10 16.20 7.19 0.11
N VAL A 11 16.52 8.22 0.88
CA VAL A 11 17.21 8.07 2.16
C VAL A 11 16.37 7.26 3.14
N SER A 12 15.08 7.61 3.31
CA SER A 12 14.19 6.87 4.22
C SER A 12 14.10 5.38 3.88
N LEU A 13 14.00 5.04 2.60
CA LEU A 13 13.97 3.65 2.14
C LEU A 13 15.34 2.98 2.29
N GLY A 14 16.42 3.68 1.94
CA GLY A 14 17.78 3.16 2.04
C GLY A 14 18.20 2.79 3.47
N PHE A 15 17.66 3.49 4.47
CA PHE A 15 17.83 3.17 5.89
C PHE A 15 16.79 2.17 6.43
N GLY A 16 16.08 1.46 5.56
CA GLY A 16 15.15 0.40 5.95
C GLY A 16 13.81 0.93 6.48
N GLY A 17 13.44 2.18 6.19
CA GLY A 17 12.17 2.74 6.62
C GLY A 17 10.98 1.86 6.21
N PRO A 18 10.02 1.61 7.11
CA PRO A 18 8.84 0.77 6.87
C PRO A 18 7.83 1.51 5.98
N LEU A 19 8.28 1.93 4.81
CA LEU A 19 7.57 2.83 3.89
C LEU A 19 7.65 2.28 2.47
N GLY A 20 6.65 2.58 1.66
CA GLY A 20 6.62 2.18 0.26
C GLY A 20 7.33 3.17 -0.66
N PRO A 21 7.88 2.71 -1.80
CA PRO A 21 8.57 3.53 -2.78
C PRO A 21 7.63 4.40 -3.62
N GLU A 22 6.32 4.19 -3.56
CA GLU A 22 5.32 4.82 -4.40
C GLU A 22 5.30 6.36 -4.25
N ALA A 23 5.39 6.88 -3.03
CA ALA A 23 5.37 8.32 -2.81
C ALA A 23 6.66 9.03 -3.29
N PRO A 24 7.88 8.54 -2.99
CA PRO A 24 9.10 9.05 -3.58
C PRO A 24 9.14 8.99 -5.10
N LEU A 25 8.64 7.89 -5.68
CA LEU A 25 8.59 7.73 -7.13
C LEU A 25 7.66 8.75 -7.79
N ILE A 26 6.44 8.93 -7.27
CA ILE A 26 5.50 9.93 -7.76
C ILE A 26 6.11 11.34 -7.66
N ALA A 27 6.78 11.66 -6.55
CA ALA A 27 7.45 12.94 -6.37
C ALA A 27 8.58 13.16 -7.39
N LEU A 28 9.40 12.13 -7.65
CA LEU A 28 10.47 12.17 -8.64
C LEU A 28 9.92 12.39 -10.05
N VAL A 29 8.91 11.61 -10.40
CA VAL A 29 8.24 11.65 -11.71
C VAL A 29 7.59 13.02 -11.93
N ALA A 30 6.88 13.57 -10.95
CA ALA A 30 6.28 14.89 -11.05
C ALA A 30 7.33 16.00 -11.27
N GLN A 31 8.50 15.87 -10.65
CA GLN A 31 9.62 16.80 -10.83
C GLN A 31 10.29 16.69 -12.20
N LEU A 32 10.54 15.47 -12.68
CA LEU A 32 11.08 15.24 -14.01
C LEU A 32 10.12 15.72 -15.10
N SER A 33 8.83 15.52 -14.91
CA SER A 33 7.77 15.93 -15.82
C SER A 33 7.74 17.44 -16.04
N SER A 34 8.13 18.25 -15.06
CA SER A 34 8.22 19.70 -15.22
C SER A 34 9.27 20.11 -16.25
N ARG A 35 10.40 19.40 -16.32
CA ARG A 35 11.45 19.62 -17.32
C ARG A 35 11.04 19.08 -18.69
N LEU A 36 10.41 17.90 -18.70
CA LEU A 36 9.99 17.23 -19.93
C LEU A 36 8.89 18.00 -20.66
N SER A 37 8.01 18.69 -19.93
CA SER A 37 6.94 19.52 -20.50
C SER A 37 7.48 20.63 -21.41
N HIS A 38 8.59 21.26 -21.04
CA HIS A 38 9.25 22.26 -21.86
C HIS A 38 9.82 21.68 -23.17
N ILE A 39 10.40 20.47 -23.10
CA ILE A 39 10.99 19.81 -24.28
C ILE A 39 9.89 19.32 -25.24
N LEU A 40 8.84 18.70 -24.68
CA LEU A 40 7.74 18.11 -25.45
C LEU A 40 6.68 19.12 -25.90
N ARG A 41 6.76 20.39 -25.44
CA ARG A 41 5.75 21.45 -25.71
C ARG A 41 4.32 21.04 -25.31
N VAL A 42 4.19 20.28 -24.25
CA VAL A 42 2.93 19.80 -23.69
C VAL A 42 2.74 20.42 -22.30
N THR A 43 1.50 20.63 -21.85
CA THR A 43 1.25 21.16 -20.52
C THR A 43 1.85 20.30 -19.42
N GLN A 44 2.46 20.92 -18.43
CA GLN A 44 3.09 20.19 -17.30
C GLN A 44 2.11 19.21 -16.63
N ALA A 45 0.84 19.62 -16.44
CA ALA A 45 -0.19 18.77 -15.86
C ALA A 45 -0.36 17.46 -16.65
N ARG A 46 -0.37 17.54 -17.98
CA ARG A 46 -0.53 16.37 -18.85
C ARG A 46 0.67 15.45 -18.81
N VAL A 47 1.89 16.00 -18.76
CA VAL A 47 3.11 15.18 -18.64
C VAL A 47 3.14 14.48 -17.27
N VAL A 48 2.76 15.17 -16.19
CA VAL A 48 2.67 14.59 -14.85
C VAL A 48 1.66 13.43 -14.84
N GLU A 49 0.45 13.63 -15.37
CA GLU A 49 -0.58 12.57 -15.45
C GLU A 49 -0.07 11.31 -16.16
N LEU A 50 0.50 11.47 -17.35
CA LEU A 50 1.03 10.34 -18.14
C LEU A 50 2.20 9.65 -17.43
N SER A 51 3.10 10.42 -16.84
CA SER A 51 4.28 9.88 -16.16
C SER A 51 3.90 9.16 -14.86
N VAL A 52 2.95 9.70 -14.10
CA VAL A 52 2.40 9.03 -12.91
C VAL A 52 1.67 7.73 -13.31
N ALA A 53 0.85 7.78 -14.38
CA ALA A 53 0.18 6.59 -14.89
C ALA A 53 1.18 5.51 -15.33
N GLY A 54 2.24 5.89 -16.03
CA GLY A 54 3.32 4.97 -16.42
C GLY A 54 4.04 4.36 -15.21
N SER A 55 4.35 5.17 -14.20
CA SER A 55 5.02 4.72 -12.99
C SER A 55 4.16 3.77 -12.16
N LEU A 56 2.87 4.08 -12.03
CA LEU A 56 1.90 3.20 -11.36
C LEU A 56 1.69 1.90 -12.17
N GLY A 57 1.74 1.98 -13.49
CA GLY A 57 1.68 0.81 -14.37
C GLY A 57 2.86 -0.14 -14.16
N VAL A 58 4.06 0.39 -13.91
CA VAL A 58 5.26 -0.40 -13.59
C VAL A 58 5.18 -1.02 -12.21
N LEU A 59 4.78 -0.23 -11.19
CA LEU A 59 4.76 -0.70 -9.80
C LEU A 59 3.63 -1.69 -9.51
N PHE A 60 2.47 -1.49 -10.15
CA PHE A 60 1.23 -2.16 -9.74
C PHE A 60 0.48 -2.81 -10.92
N GLY A 61 1.02 -2.74 -12.12
CA GLY A 61 0.36 -3.21 -13.32
C GLY A 61 -0.72 -2.26 -13.88
N VAL A 62 -1.19 -2.57 -15.08
CA VAL A 62 -2.14 -1.74 -15.85
C VAL A 62 -3.47 -1.48 -15.15
N PRO A 63 -4.05 -2.42 -14.35
CA PRO A 63 -5.36 -2.21 -13.74
C PRO A 63 -5.46 -0.96 -12.87
N LEU A 64 -4.34 -0.50 -12.31
CA LEU A 64 -4.33 0.65 -11.40
C LEU A 64 -4.69 1.98 -12.08
N VAL A 65 -4.35 2.10 -13.35
CA VAL A 65 -4.70 3.29 -14.15
C VAL A 65 -6.21 3.38 -14.36
N LEU A 66 -6.87 2.24 -14.46
CA LEU A 66 -8.33 2.15 -14.62
C LEU A 66 -9.07 2.60 -13.33
N ALA A 67 -8.51 2.39 -12.16
CA ALA A 67 -9.11 2.83 -10.89
C ALA A 67 -9.07 4.36 -10.69
N GLY A 68 -8.15 5.06 -11.36
CA GLY A 68 -8.16 6.52 -11.41
C GLY A 68 -9.41 7.09 -12.11
N ILE A 69 -10.17 6.25 -12.81
CA ILE A 69 -11.40 6.65 -13.51
C ILE A 69 -12.51 7.07 -12.55
N GLU A 70 -12.54 6.54 -11.32
CA GLU A 70 -13.55 6.88 -10.32
C GLU A 70 -13.36 8.27 -9.68
N SER A 71 -12.18 8.85 -9.75
CA SER A 71 -11.82 10.03 -8.95
C SER A 71 -12.13 11.39 -9.57
N GLU A 72 -12.62 11.46 -10.79
CA GLU A 72 -12.99 12.74 -11.39
C GLU A 72 -14.46 13.10 -11.13
N GLU A 73 -14.69 13.90 -10.12
CA GLU A 73 -15.97 14.56 -9.83
C GLU A 73 -16.54 15.35 -11.03
N LYS A 74 -15.70 15.73 -11.99
CA LYS A 74 -16.05 16.41 -13.24
C LYS A 74 -16.70 15.50 -14.30
N SER A 75 -16.79 14.19 -14.08
CA SER A 75 -17.24 13.22 -15.08
C SER A 75 -18.63 12.62 -14.79
N LYS A 76 -19.44 13.23 -13.93
CA LYS A 76 -20.78 12.71 -13.56
C LYS A 76 -21.72 12.41 -14.74
N ASN A 77 -21.44 12.96 -15.94
CA ASN A 77 -22.32 12.83 -17.12
C ASN A 77 -21.74 11.98 -18.26
N ARG A 78 -20.62 11.27 -18.08
CA ARG A 78 -20.03 10.43 -19.14
C ARG A 78 -20.26 8.95 -18.87
N ASN A 79 -20.65 8.20 -19.91
CA ASN A 79 -20.75 6.73 -19.88
C ASN A 79 -19.35 6.11 -19.66
N ILE A 80 -19.29 4.90 -19.05
CA ILE A 80 -18.05 4.18 -18.73
C ILE A 80 -17.13 4.09 -19.96
N GLY A 81 -17.66 3.77 -21.13
CA GLY A 81 -16.90 3.69 -22.38
C GLY A 81 -16.23 5.02 -22.76
N GLN A 82 -16.90 6.14 -22.62
CA GLN A 82 -16.35 7.47 -22.89
C GLN A 82 -15.27 7.86 -21.87
N ARG A 83 -15.37 7.38 -20.64
CA ARG A 83 -14.33 7.57 -19.60
C ARG A 83 -13.07 6.78 -19.94
N ILE A 84 -13.21 5.53 -20.39
CA ILE A 84 -12.08 4.68 -20.79
C ILE A 84 -11.36 5.31 -22.00
N VAL A 85 -12.10 5.75 -23.01
CA VAL A 85 -11.51 6.40 -24.21
C VAL A 85 -10.80 7.71 -23.84
N ALA A 86 -11.38 8.51 -22.95
CA ALA A 86 -10.75 9.76 -22.51
C ALA A 86 -9.41 9.52 -21.76
N ARG A 87 -9.22 8.35 -21.14
CA ARG A 87 -8.00 7.93 -20.45
C ARG A 87 -7.10 7.00 -21.27
N GLY A 88 -7.40 6.85 -22.54
CA GLY A 88 -6.59 6.05 -23.45
C GLY A 88 -5.08 6.33 -23.38
N PRO A 89 -4.64 7.60 -23.37
CA PRO A 89 -3.23 7.93 -23.26
C PRO A 89 -2.57 7.48 -21.95
N GLU A 90 -3.25 7.57 -20.81
CA GLU A 90 -2.73 7.10 -19.52
C GLU A 90 -2.64 5.57 -19.47
N ILE A 91 -3.63 4.89 -20.02
CA ILE A 91 -3.63 3.43 -20.14
C ILE A 91 -2.48 2.99 -21.04
N LEU A 92 -2.29 3.64 -22.19
CA LEU A 92 -1.17 3.36 -23.10
C LEU A 92 0.17 3.65 -22.43
N ALA A 93 0.30 4.71 -21.66
CA ALA A 93 1.52 5.02 -20.90
C ALA A 93 1.83 3.92 -19.87
N ALA A 94 0.82 3.41 -19.15
CA ALA A 94 1.00 2.32 -18.22
C ALA A 94 1.38 1.00 -18.91
N ILE A 95 0.72 0.65 -20.01
CA ILE A 95 1.02 -0.57 -20.79
C ILE A 95 2.43 -0.49 -21.37
N SER A 96 2.80 0.64 -22.00
CA SER A 96 4.12 0.81 -22.59
C SER A 96 5.23 0.78 -21.53
N SER A 97 5.03 1.40 -20.38
CA SER A 97 5.98 1.39 -19.27
C SER A 97 6.17 -0.03 -18.72
N LEU A 98 5.08 -0.77 -18.52
CA LEU A 98 5.13 -2.16 -18.09
C LEU A 98 5.84 -3.04 -19.12
N PHE A 99 5.52 -2.87 -20.40
CA PHE A 99 6.18 -3.61 -21.48
C PHE A 99 7.69 -3.34 -21.54
N VAL A 100 8.09 -2.08 -21.43
CA VAL A 100 9.51 -1.69 -21.43
C VAL A 100 10.25 -2.30 -20.25
N ILE A 101 9.70 -2.18 -19.01
CA ILE A 101 10.37 -2.70 -17.82
C ILE A 101 10.49 -4.22 -17.85
N THR A 102 9.44 -4.94 -18.28
CA THR A 102 9.46 -6.41 -18.38
C THR A 102 10.44 -6.92 -19.45
N LYS A 103 10.72 -6.12 -20.46
CA LYS A 103 11.71 -6.47 -21.50
C LYS A 103 13.14 -6.11 -21.12
N LEU A 104 13.34 -4.97 -20.43
CA LEU A 104 14.67 -4.50 -20.04
C LEU A 104 15.15 -5.11 -18.70
N LEU A 105 14.23 -5.40 -17.79
CA LEU A 105 14.49 -5.87 -16.44
C LEU A 105 13.51 -7.00 -16.09
N PRO A 106 13.62 -8.17 -16.74
CA PRO A 106 12.67 -9.27 -16.54
C PRO A 106 12.63 -9.79 -15.09
N GLU A 107 13.69 -9.56 -14.34
CA GLU A 107 13.78 -9.95 -12.92
C GLU A 107 12.95 -9.05 -11.98
N ILE A 108 12.54 -7.85 -12.46
CA ILE A 108 11.66 -6.93 -11.70
C ILE A 108 10.17 -7.22 -12.00
N GLY A 109 9.85 -8.41 -12.47
CA GLY A 109 8.48 -8.82 -12.73
C GLY A 109 7.61 -8.78 -11.46
N ILE A 110 6.32 -8.47 -11.64
CA ILE A 110 5.34 -8.60 -10.57
C ILE A 110 5.15 -10.09 -10.29
N HIS A 111 5.63 -10.54 -9.13
CA HIS A 111 5.40 -11.90 -8.67
C HIS A 111 4.12 -11.95 -7.85
N GLN A 112 3.27 -12.95 -8.13
CA GLN A 112 2.08 -13.19 -7.31
C GLN A 112 2.48 -13.91 -6.02
N PHE A 113 1.83 -13.54 -4.94
CA PHE A 113 1.95 -14.27 -3.69
C PHE A 113 1.38 -15.68 -3.85
N THR A 114 2.08 -16.64 -3.32
CA THR A 114 1.70 -18.05 -3.39
C THR A 114 1.77 -18.67 -2.01
N SER A 115 1.00 -19.71 -1.78
CA SER A 115 1.12 -20.58 -0.60
C SER A 115 0.93 -22.01 -1.03
N VAL A 116 1.91 -22.83 -0.70
CA VAL A 116 1.89 -24.27 -1.01
C VAL A 116 0.82 -24.93 -0.16
N ASN A 117 -0.18 -25.51 -0.56
CA ASN A 117 -1.27 -26.15 0.21
C ASN A 117 -2.40 -25.23 0.71
N SER A 118 -2.53 -24.01 0.22
CA SER A 118 -3.70 -23.20 0.57
C SER A 118 -4.93 -23.69 -0.20
N ALA A 119 -5.97 -24.08 0.53
CA ALA A 119 -7.28 -24.34 -0.03
C ALA A 119 -7.96 -23.06 -0.50
N GLU A 120 -8.94 -23.17 -1.39
CA GLU A 120 -9.81 -22.05 -1.73
C GLU A 120 -10.75 -21.72 -0.57
N VAL A 121 -11.11 -20.45 -0.45
CA VAL A 121 -12.11 -20.00 0.53
C VAL A 121 -13.47 -20.57 0.15
N GLY A 122 -14.01 -21.42 1.02
CA GLY A 122 -15.33 -22.00 0.86
C GLY A 122 -16.46 -21.03 1.21
N PHE A 123 -17.67 -21.33 0.74
CA PHE A 123 -18.87 -20.66 1.21
C PHE A 123 -19.25 -21.18 2.60
N GLY A 124 -19.60 -20.29 3.54
CA GLY A 124 -19.97 -20.64 4.89
C GLY A 124 -19.03 -20.06 5.93
N ILE A 125 -18.42 -20.93 6.75
CA ILE A 125 -17.59 -20.49 7.90
C ILE A 125 -16.39 -19.64 7.46
N ASP A 126 -15.78 -19.93 6.30
CA ASP A 126 -14.63 -19.17 5.80
C ASP A 126 -14.99 -17.71 5.50
N LEU A 127 -16.20 -17.44 4.98
CA LEU A 127 -16.66 -16.06 4.75
C LEU A 127 -16.84 -15.28 6.06
N ILE A 128 -17.15 -15.97 7.15
CA ILE A 128 -17.19 -15.34 8.48
C ILE A 128 -15.78 -14.92 8.88
N TRP A 129 -14.78 -15.77 8.66
CA TRP A 129 -13.38 -15.43 8.92
C TRP A 129 -12.89 -14.30 8.01
N VAL A 130 -13.23 -14.32 6.72
CA VAL A 130 -12.96 -13.20 5.79
C VAL A 130 -13.55 -11.90 6.34
N ALA A 131 -14.80 -11.92 6.81
CA ALA A 131 -15.46 -10.73 7.35
C ALA A 131 -14.78 -10.22 8.61
N LEU A 132 -14.43 -11.11 9.53
CA LEU A 132 -13.71 -10.76 10.76
C LEU A 132 -12.33 -10.17 10.46
N ILE A 133 -11.56 -10.82 9.60
CA ILE A 133 -10.23 -10.37 9.17
C ILE A 133 -10.31 -9.01 8.50
N ALA A 134 -11.25 -8.83 7.56
CA ALA A 134 -11.42 -7.57 6.87
C ALA A 134 -11.79 -6.43 7.84
N LEU A 135 -12.65 -6.70 8.81
CA LEU A 135 -13.01 -5.73 9.85
C LEU A 135 -11.83 -5.37 10.74
N LEU A 136 -11.06 -6.36 11.19
CA LEU A 136 -9.87 -6.15 12.03
C LEU A 136 -8.79 -5.38 11.26
N ALA A 137 -8.45 -5.83 10.05
CA ALA A 137 -7.41 -5.22 9.22
C ALA A 137 -7.78 -3.78 8.81
N ALA A 138 -9.03 -3.53 8.39
CA ALA A 138 -9.51 -2.18 8.08
C ALA A 138 -9.52 -1.28 9.31
N SER A 139 -9.95 -1.80 10.48
CA SER A 139 -9.99 -1.04 11.72
C SER A 139 -8.58 -0.68 12.20
N LEU A 140 -7.64 -1.61 12.12
CA LEU A 140 -6.23 -1.38 12.46
C LEU A 140 -5.59 -0.36 11.50
N GLY A 141 -5.82 -0.51 10.19
CA GLY A 141 -5.39 0.47 9.18
C GLY A 141 -5.93 1.87 9.49
N LEU A 142 -7.21 1.97 9.85
CA LEU A 142 -7.84 3.24 10.23
C LEU A 142 -7.23 3.82 11.51
N ALA A 143 -6.94 2.98 12.50
CA ALA A 143 -6.28 3.40 13.73
C ALA A 143 -4.89 3.98 13.43
N ILE A 144 -4.10 3.34 12.56
CA ILE A 144 -2.77 3.82 12.14
C ILE A 144 -2.88 5.18 11.43
N VAL A 145 -3.79 5.30 10.45
CA VAL A 145 -3.98 6.55 9.69
C VAL A 145 -4.39 7.72 10.61
N ARG A 146 -5.16 7.45 11.67
CA ARG A 146 -5.56 8.46 12.66
C ARG A 146 -4.49 8.75 13.72
N ALA A 147 -3.75 7.73 14.12
CA ALA A 147 -2.69 7.87 15.12
C ALA A 147 -1.49 8.66 14.59
N THR A 148 -1.16 8.50 13.31
CA THR A 148 0.01 9.12 12.68
C THR A 148 0.05 10.66 12.83
N PRO A 149 -1.00 11.44 12.46
CA PRO A 149 -0.98 12.89 12.62
C PRO A 149 -0.89 13.31 14.09
N LYS A 150 -1.61 12.63 15.00
CA LYS A 150 -1.53 12.89 16.44
C LYS A 150 -0.14 12.60 17.00
N ALA A 151 0.48 11.50 16.60
CA ALA A 151 1.85 11.18 16.96
C ALA A 151 2.82 12.25 16.44
N ARG A 152 2.61 12.76 15.21
CA ARG A 152 3.41 13.86 14.66
C ARG A 152 3.27 15.15 15.46
N GLU A 153 2.07 15.53 15.88
CA GLU A 153 1.84 16.69 16.75
C GLU A 153 2.57 16.55 18.08
N LEU A 154 2.52 15.35 18.69
CA LEU A 154 3.25 15.05 19.93
C LEU A 154 4.78 15.15 19.73
N VAL A 155 5.29 14.58 18.64
CA VAL A 155 6.71 14.63 18.30
C VAL A 155 7.17 16.08 18.12
N VAL A 156 6.44 16.87 17.34
CA VAL A 156 6.78 18.29 17.09
C VAL A 156 6.69 19.14 18.37
N SER A 157 5.72 18.85 19.26
CA SER A 157 5.53 19.62 20.51
C SER A 157 6.50 19.22 21.63
N LYS A 158 6.96 17.97 21.66
CA LYS A 158 7.77 17.44 22.77
C LYS A 158 9.25 17.34 22.47
N ILE A 159 9.64 17.25 21.21
CA ILE A 159 11.05 17.08 20.83
C ILE A 159 11.63 18.43 20.42
N PRO A 160 12.48 19.05 21.26
CA PRO A 160 13.17 20.30 20.89
C PRO A 160 14.18 20.02 19.77
N GLY A 161 14.39 21.01 18.88
CA GLY A 161 15.34 20.91 17.78
C GLY A 161 14.74 20.48 16.43
N GLY A 162 13.42 20.23 16.37
CA GLY A 162 12.69 20.07 15.10
C GLY A 162 12.83 18.69 14.46
N ALA A 163 12.91 18.66 13.12
CA ALA A 163 12.80 17.42 12.33
C ALA A 163 13.97 16.45 12.50
N ILE A 164 15.20 16.96 12.76
CA ILE A 164 16.39 16.11 12.86
C ILE A 164 16.32 15.17 14.07
N PRO A 165 16.16 15.65 15.33
CA PRO A 165 16.06 14.76 16.47
C PRO A 165 14.81 13.86 16.40
N ALA A 166 13.71 14.33 15.84
CA ALA A 166 12.52 13.51 15.61
C ALA A 166 12.80 12.33 14.66
N GLY A 167 13.47 12.61 13.54
CA GLY A 167 13.87 11.58 12.58
C GLY A 167 14.86 10.58 13.17
N LEU A 168 15.84 11.04 13.96
CA LEU A 168 16.82 10.17 14.66
C LEU A 168 16.13 9.26 15.68
N LEU A 169 15.21 9.80 16.49
CA LEU A 169 14.45 8.98 17.45
C LEU A 169 13.64 7.90 16.74
N SER A 170 12.97 8.24 15.63
CA SER A 170 12.24 7.25 14.82
C SER A 170 13.17 6.18 14.25
N GLY A 171 14.37 6.57 13.80
CA GLY A 171 15.40 5.63 13.36
C GLY A 171 15.89 4.70 14.47
N LEU A 172 16.04 5.21 15.69
CA LEU A 172 16.40 4.38 16.86
C LEU A 172 15.28 3.37 17.20
N ILE A 173 14.02 3.80 17.16
CA ILE A 173 12.87 2.90 17.37
C ILE A 173 12.84 1.82 16.28
N LEU A 174 13.06 2.20 15.01
CA LEU A 174 13.15 1.26 13.90
C LEU A 174 14.30 0.26 14.10
N GLY A 175 15.50 0.75 14.40
CA GLY A 175 16.68 -0.09 14.61
C GLY A 175 16.50 -1.05 15.79
N ALA A 176 15.97 -0.58 16.92
CA ALA A 176 15.67 -1.43 18.07
C ALA A 176 14.63 -2.51 17.73
N SER A 177 13.61 -2.15 16.96
CA SER A 177 12.58 -3.11 16.50
C SER A 177 13.16 -4.13 15.52
N ALA A 178 14.09 -3.73 14.64
CA ALA A 178 14.75 -4.59 13.67
C ALA A 178 15.68 -5.64 14.33
N VAL A 179 16.22 -5.33 15.51
CA VAL A 179 16.95 -6.34 16.30
C VAL A 179 16.03 -7.46 16.78
N VAL A 180 14.77 -7.15 17.09
CA VAL A 180 13.77 -8.17 17.49
C VAL A 180 13.32 -8.98 16.29
N THR A 181 13.01 -8.31 15.19
CA THR A 181 12.61 -8.95 13.93
C THR A 181 12.94 -8.06 12.73
N PRO A 182 13.73 -8.56 11.75
CA PRO A 182 14.04 -7.79 10.55
C PRO A 182 12.82 -7.55 9.64
N LEU A 183 11.72 -8.30 9.79
CA LEU A 183 10.46 -8.15 9.04
C LEU A 183 9.80 -6.76 9.22
N VAL A 184 10.24 -5.97 10.20
CA VAL A 184 9.76 -4.60 10.39
C VAL A 184 10.38 -3.60 9.42
N LEU A 185 11.52 -3.93 8.83
CA LEU A 185 12.20 -3.08 7.85
C LEU A 185 11.43 -3.02 6.53
N PHE A 186 11.75 -2.00 5.74
CA PHE A 186 11.22 -1.77 4.39
C PHE A 186 9.69 -1.78 4.28
N SER A 187 9.19 -1.81 3.07
CA SER A 187 7.75 -1.69 2.78
C SER A 187 6.90 -2.88 3.24
N GLY A 188 7.49 -4.06 3.35
CA GLY A 188 6.76 -5.30 3.65
C GLY A 188 6.30 -6.07 2.42
N HIS A 189 6.56 -5.58 1.20
CA HIS A 189 6.09 -6.27 -0.02
C HIS A 189 6.70 -7.66 -0.18
N HIS A 190 8.01 -7.78 -0.06
CA HIS A 190 8.70 -9.09 -0.14
C HIS A 190 8.47 -9.93 1.11
N GLU A 191 8.38 -9.28 2.25
CA GLU A 191 8.20 -9.91 3.55
C GLU A 191 6.81 -10.56 3.71
N ILE A 192 5.79 -10.19 2.90
CA ILE A 192 4.50 -10.89 2.86
C ILE A 192 4.70 -12.33 2.38
N GLN A 193 5.50 -12.55 1.34
CA GLN A 193 5.80 -13.93 0.89
C GLN A 193 6.59 -14.68 1.95
N GLU A 194 7.54 -14.03 2.61
CA GLU A 194 8.34 -14.63 3.68
C GLU A 194 7.47 -15.11 4.84
N ILE A 195 6.49 -14.32 5.31
CA ILE A 195 5.58 -14.75 6.37
C ILE A 195 4.59 -15.84 5.92
N LEU A 196 4.27 -15.93 4.62
CA LEU A 196 3.45 -17.00 4.06
C LEU A 196 4.20 -18.34 3.98
N ASP A 197 5.49 -18.29 3.67
CA ASP A 197 6.32 -19.50 3.50
C ASP A 197 6.91 -20.02 4.82
N SER A 198 6.94 -19.15 5.84
CA SER A 198 7.56 -19.48 7.13
C SER A 198 6.57 -20.09 8.12
N THR A 199 7.06 -20.98 8.97
CA THR A 199 6.30 -21.50 10.12
C THR A 199 6.46 -20.60 11.36
N ILE A 200 6.15 -19.31 11.20
CA ILE A 200 6.24 -18.35 12.30
C ILE A 200 5.06 -18.59 13.25
N GLY A 201 5.32 -18.95 14.49
CA GLY A 201 4.24 -19.14 15.48
C GLY A 201 3.47 -17.85 15.77
N ILE A 202 2.20 -18.01 16.18
CA ILE A 202 1.23 -16.90 16.43
C ILE A 202 1.83 -15.77 17.28
N GLY A 203 2.57 -16.11 18.35
CA GLY A 203 3.19 -15.11 19.22
C GLY A 203 4.17 -14.20 18.49
N ASN A 204 5.02 -14.78 17.63
CA ASN A 204 5.97 -14.00 16.83
C ASN A 204 5.27 -13.19 15.74
N LEU A 205 4.22 -13.71 15.11
CA LEU A 205 3.39 -12.96 14.15
C LEU A 205 2.75 -11.72 14.79
N LEU A 206 2.21 -11.87 16.00
CA LEU A 206 1.66 -10.74 16.77
C LEU A 206 2.74 -9.68 17.05
N VAL A 207 3.94 -10.11 17.45
CA VAL A 207 5.07 -9.20 17.67
C VAL A 207 5.45 -8.47 16.38
N VAL A 208 5.54 -9.18 15.25
CA VAL A 208 5.84 -8.59 13.95
C VAL A 208 4.81 -7.52 13.56
N VAL A 209 3.51 -7.85 13.64
CA VAL A 209 2.42 -6.92 13.30
C VAL A 209 2.43 -5.70 14.24
N ALA A 210 2.62 -5.91 15.53
CA ALA A 210 2.67 -4.82 16.52
C ALA A 210 3.88 -3.90 16.29
N LEU A 211 5.08 -4.47 16.10
CA LEU A 211 6.29 -3.69 15.85
C LEU A 211 6.22 -2.98 14.50
N LYS A 212 5.73 -3.64 13.42
CA LYS A 212 5.55 -2.99 12.12
C LYS A 212 4.60 -1.79 12.21
N THR A 213 3.52 -1.94 12.99
CA THR A 213 2.57 -0.84 13.27
C THR A 213 3.26 0.31 14.01
N LEU A 214 4.02 0.00 15.07
CA LEU A 214 4.75 0.99 15.85
C LEU A 214 5.76 1.77 15.01
N VAL A 215 6.62 1.06 14.27
CA VAL A 215 7.68 1.70 13.47
C VAL A 215 7.11 2.51 12.31
N LEU A 216 6.01 2.07 11.69
CA LEU A 216 5.32 2.83 10.65
C LEU A 216 4.84 4.18 11.19
N ILE A 217 4.13 4.17 12.33
CA ILE A 217 3.65 5.41 12.97
C ILE A 217 4.83 6.29 13.39
N ALA A 218 5.86 5.71 14.03
CA ALA A 218 7.02 6.43 14.50
C ALA A 218 7.79 7.12 13.37
N CYS A 219 8.08 6.39 12.28
CA CYS A 219 8.81 6.93 11.13
C CYS A 219 8.03 8.05 10.43
N LEU A 220 6.72 7.86 10.19
CA LEU A 220 5.87 8.89 9.60
C LEU A 220 5.75 10.13 10.51
N ALA A 221 5.60 9.93 11.81
CA ALA A 221 5.56 11.01 12.80
C ALA A 221 6.88 11.76 12.88
N GLY A 222 8.01 11.07 12.79
CA GLY A 222 9.36 11.62 12.78
C GLY A 222 9.79 12.29 11.49
N GLY A 223 8.90 12.34 10.48
CA GLY A 223 9.14 13.05 9.23
C GLY A 223 9.83 12.22 8.14
N TRP A 224 9.94 10.92 8.29
CA TRP A 224 10.38 10.03 7.22
C TRP A 224 9.36 10.08 6.07
N TYR A 225 9.83 9.99 4.84
CA TYR A 225 8.99 10.18 3.66
C TYR A 225 8.89 8.92 2.81
N GLY A 226 7.68 8.43 2.62
CA GLY A 226 7.37 7.26 1.80
C GLY A 226 5.87 6.96 1.77
N GLY A 227 5.49 5.94 1.00
CA GLY A 227 4.11 5.49 0.89
C GLY A 227 3.68 4.62 2.08
N GLN A 228 2.37 4.52 2.28
CA GLN A 228 1.78 3.71 3.35
C GLN A 228 1.08 2.45 2.84
N ILE A 229 1.00 2.26 1.52
CA ILE A 229 0.19 1.19 0.90
C ILE A 229 0.69 -0.18 1.33
N PHE A 230 1.94 -0.47 1.01
CA PHE A 230 2.51 -1.78 1.32
C PHE A 230 2.71 -2.06 2.81
N PRO A 231 3.15 -1.10 3.64
CA PRO A 231 3.20 -1.34 5.08
C PRO A 231 1.85 -1.67 5.70
N LEU A 232 0.78 -0.99 5.29
CA LEU A 232 -0.58 -1.32 5.73
C LEU A 232 -1.04 -2.67 5.18
N ALA A 233 -0.72 -2.97 3.92
CA ALA A 233 -0.97 -4.27 3.31
C ALA A 233 -0.30 -5.41 4.10
N PHE A 234 0.97 -5.23 4.47
CA PHE A 234 1.70 -6.20 5.30
C PHE A 234 1.04 -6.39 6.68
N ILE A 235 0.68 -5.29 7.34
CA ILE A 235 -0.02 -5.34 8.64
C ILE A 235 -1.35 -6.08 8.50
N GLY A 236 -2.11 -5.82 7.42
CA GLY A 236 -3.36 -6.52 7.13
C GLY A 236 -3.15 -8.02 6.84
N ALA A 237 -2.16 -8.36 6.04
CA ALA A 237 -1.77 -9.73 5.73
C ALA A 237 -1.32 -10.49 6.99
N GLY A 238 -0.46 -9.88 7.81
CA GLY A 238 -0.02 -10.46 9.08
C GLY A 238 -1.16 -10.66 10.08
N THR A 239 -2.09 -9.69 10.15
CA THR A 239 -3.31 -9.83 10.98
C THR A 239 -4.17 -11.01 10.51
N ALA A 240 -4.30 -11.16 9.19
CA ALA A 240 -5.05 -12.28 8.61
C ALA A 240 -4.37 -13.62 8.90
N LEU A 241 -3.04 -13.67 8.81
CA LEU A 241 -2.29 -14.89 9.10
C LEU A 241 -2.43 -15.31 10.57
N VAL A 242 -2.40 -14.35 11.51
CA VAL A 242 -2.68 -14.62 12.93
C VAL A 242 -4.06 -15.26 13.12
N VAL A 243 -5.08 -14.74 12.45
CA VAL A 243 -6.43 -15.32 12.57
C VAL A 243 -6.49 -16.70 11.90
N ALA A 244 -5.89 -16.85 10.70
CA ALA A 244 -5.85 -18.12 9.99
C ALA A 244 -5.21 -19.24 10.83
N GLU A 245 -4.11 -18.95 11.50
CA GLU A 245 -3.43 -19.87 12.41
C GLU A 245 -4.29 -20.19 13.65
N LEU A 246 -4.94 -19.18 14.24
CA LEU A 246 -5.82 -19.38 15.42
C LEU A 246 -7.00 -20.30 15.12
N VAL A 247 -7.55 -20.25 13.90
CA VAL A 247 -8.70 -21.07 13.51
C VAL A 247 -8.30 -22.33 12.75
N ASN A 248 -7.01 -22.58 12.60
CA ASN A 248 -6.44 -23.68 11.80
C ASN A 248 -7.05 -23.77 10.39
N SER A 249 -7.16 -22.62 9.73
CA SER A 249 -7.74 -22.55 8.39
C SER A 249 -6.77 -23.07 7.33
N SER A 250 -7.28 -23.93 6.44
CA SER A 250 -6.54 -24.34 5.24
C SER A 250 -6.61 -23.31 4.11
N ALA A 251 -7.51 -22.31 4.18
CA ALA A 251 -7.71 -21.27 3.17
C ALA A 251 -6.81 -20.03 3.40
N THR A 252 -5.60 -20.23 3.90
CA THR A 252 -4.68 -19.18 4.38
C THR A 252 -4.46 -18.06 3.37
N LEU A 253 -4.18 -18.38 2.11
CA LEU A 253 -3.87 -17.39 1.07
C LEU A 253 -5.06 -16.47 0.79
N GLY A 254 -6.29 -17.01 0.76
CA GLY A 254 -7.51 -16.22 0.56
C GLY A 254 -7.79 -15.28 1.73
N LEU A 255 -7.54 -15.73 2.96
CA LEU A 255 -7.68 -14.92 4.17
C LEU A 255 -6.64 -13.79 4.21
N VAL A 256 -5.39 -14.09 3.85
CA VAL A 256 -4.30 -13.10 3.75
C VAL A 256 -4.60 -12.07 2.68
N ALA A 257 -5.10 -12.48 1.51
CA ALA A 257 -5.52 -11.57 0.45
C ALA A 257 -6.64 -10.62 0.90
N ALA A 258 -7.60 -11.12 1.69
CA ALA A 258 -8.67 -10.29 2.26
C ALA A 258 -8.12 -9.25 3.24
N GLY A 259 -7.23 -9.62 4.14
CA GLY A 259 -6.58 -8.70 5.09
C GLY A 259 -5.72 -7.65 4.40
N PHE A 260 -4.94 -8.07 3.39
CA PHE A 260 -4.14 -7.19 2.52
C PHE A 260 -5.00 -6.08 1.90
N VAL A 261 -6.08 -6.48 1.22
CA VAL A 261 -6.96 -5.53 0.52
C VAL A 261 -7.69 -4.62 1.51
N ALA A 262 -8.21 -5.15 2.62
CA ALA A 262 -8.95 -4.38 3.60
C ALA A 262 -8.11 -3.28 4.25
N ALA A 263 -6.88 -3.57 4.67
CA ALA A 263 -5.98 -2.59 5.26
C ALA A 263 -5.49 -1.56 4.24
N SER A 264 -5.12 -2.01 3.03
CA SER A 264 -4.68 -1.14 1.94
C SER A 264 -5.78 -0.17 1.51
N ALA A 265 -7.04 -0.64 1.42
CA ALA A 265 -8.19 0.18 1.04
C ALA A 265 -8.37 1.40 1.96
N VAL A 266 -8.15 1.22 3.25
CA VAL A 266 -8.19 2.30 4.23
C VAL A 266 -7.03 3.28 4.05
N GLY A 267 -5.81 2.77 3.85
CA GLY A 267 -4.62 3.59 3.68
C GLY A 267 -4.65 4.46 2.43
N ILE A 268 -5.10 3.88 1.31
CA ILE A 268 -5.21 4.55 0.02
C ILE A 268 -6.47 5.42 -0.05
N ARG A 269 -7.50 5.14 0.75
CA ARG A 269 -8.86 5.70 0.67
C ARG A 269 -9.55 5.50 -0.69
N ARG A 270 -9.10 4.52 -1.44
CA ARG A 270 -9.63 4.12 -2.75
C ARG A 270 -9.74 2.60 -2.77
N PRO A 271 -10.87 2.05 -2.30
CA PRO A 271 -11.06 0.60 -2.17
C PRO A 271 -10.90 -0.15 -3.50
N ALA A 272 -11.38 0.42 -4.59
CA ALA A 272 -11.21 -0.17 -5.91
C ALA A 272 -9.73 -0.31 -6.30
N LEU A 273 -8.89 0.67 -5.94
CA LEU A 273 -7.46 0.63 -6.17
C LEU A 273 -6.78 -0.49 -5.38
N ALA A 274 -7.15 -0.64 -4.11
CA ALA A 274 -6.63 -1.71 -3.26
C ALA A 274 -7.04 -3.09 -3.78
N LEU A 275 -8.27 -3.23 -4.25
CA LEU A 275 -8.78 -4.46 -4.86
C LEU A 275 -8.01 -4.81 -6.15
N LEU A 276 -7.77 -3.84 -7.02
CA LEU A 276 -7.01 -4.04 -8.25
C LEU A 276 -5.57 -4.41 -7.97
N LEU A 277 -4.95 -3.82 -6.95
CA LEU A 277 -3.64 -4.22 -6.47
C LEU A 277 -3.64 -5.68 -6.00
N GLY A 278 -4.68 -6.07 -5.27
CA GLY A 278 -4.90 -7.46 -4.87
C GLY A 278 -5.00 -8.41 -6.07
N PHE A 279 -5.76 -8.06 -7.11
CA PHE A 279 -5.89 -8.89 -8.32
C PHE A 279 -4.57 -9.09 -9.08
N VAL A 280 -3.66 -8.15 -8.98
CA VAL A 280 -2.33 -8.26 -9.57
C VAL A 280 -1.41 -9.16 -8.75
N LEU A 281 -1.47 -9.03 -7.42
CA LEU A 281 -0.53 -9.66 -6.49
C LEU A 281 -0.98 -11.04 -6.00
N PHE A 282 -2.25 -11.38 -6.14
CA PHE A 282 -2.79 -12.67 -5.69
C PHE A 282 -3.45 -13.43 -6.84
N PRO A 283 -3.46 -14.77 -6.80
CA PRO A 283 -4.08 -15.59 -7.84
C PRO A 283 -5.61 -15.44 -7.85
N ALA A 284 -6.24 -15.80 -8.97
CA ALA A 284 -7.69 -15.66 -9.18
C ALA A 284 -8.55 -16.39 -8.14
N THR A 285 -8.04 -17.45 -7.53
CA THR A 285 -8.71 -18.21 -6.47
C THR A 285 -9.03 -17.37 -5.23
N THR A 286 -8.34 -16.24 -5.03
CA THR A 286 -8.54 -15.34 -3.89
C THR A 286 -9.48 -14.14 -4.19
N TRP A 287 -10.04 -14.03 -5.39
CA TRP A 287 -10.83 -12.87 -5.80
C TRP A 287 -12.11 -12.70 -4.98
N ILE A 288 -12.82 -13.80 -4.66
CA ILE A 288 -14.05 -13.76 -3.86
C ILE A 288 -13.78 -13.17 -2.47
N PRO A 289 -12.83 -13.68 -1.67
CA PRO A 289 -12.51 -13.07 -0.37
C PRO A 289 -12.06 -11.60 -0.48
N MET A 290 -11.31 -11.22 -1.51
CA MET A 290 -10.90 -9.84 -1.71
C MET A 290 -12.07 -8.90 -2.02
N LEU A 291 -13.01 -9.33 -2.88
CA LEU A 291 -14.23 -8.56 -3.16
C LEU A 291 -15.05 -8.34 -1.90
N PHE A 292 -15.24 -9.40 -1.11
CA PHE A 292 -15.99 -9.34 0.14
C PHE A 292 -15.31 -8.41 1.17
N ALA A 293 -13.99 -8.53 1.31
CA ALA A 293 -13.18 -7.67 2.16
C ALA A 293 -13.24 -6.18 1.74
N THR A 294 -13.30 -5.93 0.43
CA THR A 294 -13.44 -4.57 -0.12
C THR A 294 -14.75 -3.94 0.30
N VAL A 295 -15.86 -4.67 0.24
CA VAL A 295 -17.18 -4.18 0.68
C VAL A 295 -17.16 -3.79 2.15
N ILE A 296 -16.52 -4.61 3.01
CA ILE A 296 -16.37 -4.32 4.45
C ILE A 296 -15.49 -3.08 4.66
N ALA A 297 -14.38 -2.98 3.94
CA ALA A 297 -13.50 -1.81 4.03
C ALA A 297 -14.23 -0.51 3.63
N VAL A 298 -15.04 -0.54 2.57
CA VAL A 298 -15.91 0.58 2.17
C VAL A 298 -16.86 0.97 3.30
N ALA A 299 -17.49 -0.01 3.96
CA ALA A 299 -18.39 0.25 5.08
C ALA A 299 -17.66 0.89 6.28
N VAL A 300 -16.40 0.46 6.55
CA VAL A 300 -15.56 1.04 7.62
C VAL A 300 -15.15 2.47 7.27
N ILE A 301 -14.76 2.71 6.02
CA ILE A 301 -14.36 4.05 5.53
C ILE A 301 -15.58 4.97 5.50
N GLY A 302 -16.70 4.54 4.91
CA GLY A 302 -17.86 5.37 4.63
C GLY A 302 -18.56 5.91 5.89
N LYS A 303 -18.58 5.15 6.97
CA LYS A 303 -19.10 5.62 8.27
C LYS A 303 -18.24 6.69 8.95
N ARG A 304 -17.00 6.90 8.50
CA ARG A 304 -15.99 7.70 9.21
C ARG A 304 -15.17 8.61 8.30
N SER A 305 -15.56 8.76 7.04
CA SER A 305 -14.83 9.60 6.05
C SER A 305 -14.75 11.08 6.44
N ALA A 306 -15.70 11.58 7.23
CA ALA A 306 -15.72 12.97 7.70
C ALA A 306 -14.63 13.29 8.74
N GLU A 307 -14.02 12.27 9.37
CA GLU A 307 -13.05 12.44 10.45
C GLU A 307 -11.58 12.27 10.00
N LEU A 308 -11.36 12.00 8.73
CA LEU A 308 -10.02 11.73 8.22
C LEU A 308 -9.38 13.02 7.68
N PRO A 309 -8.14 13.38 8.07
CA PRO A 309 -7.47 14.57 7.57
C PRO A 309 -7.30 14.48 6.04
N SER A 310 -7.60 15.58 5.34
CA SER A 310 -7.30 15.71 3.92
C SER A 310 -5.79 15.85 3.74
N HIS A 311 -5.18 15.03 2.91
CA HIS A 311 -3.76 15.14 2.52
C HIS A 311 -3.61 16.06 1.32
#